data_4c09b5467c4ac2df8372648ad7d05214
#
_entry.id   4c09b5467c4ac2df8372648ad7d05214
#
_cell.length_a   1.000
_cell.length_b   1.000
_cell.length_c   1.000
_cell.angle_alpha   90.00
_cell.angle_beta   90.00
_cell.angle_gamma   90.00
#
_symmetry.space_group_name_H-M   'P 1'
#
loop_
_entity.id
_entity.type
_entity.pdbx_description
1 polymer ?
#
loop_
_entity_poly.entity_id
_entity_poly.type
_entity_poly.pdbx_seq_one_letter_code
_entity_poly.pdbx_strand_id
1 'polypeptide(L)'
;MPATQGPARRPARRPADNVIVAQEQRRDAVLRVIGAARERLILSVFRCDDLEVIDGLADALRHKVRVEILITGRAKGWQQRLQRLWVLLESMGATLHRYADPVVKYHAKYIVADQGPALVASLNLTRKCFTSTVDFVVTTHDPDVVSGLTRLFDADCRKPVAPLPRGLSRRLIVGPEDARSQFTALIEGARRSIRLIDPDVTDPAIVARLKAKGAAGVEVSLLSRGNLHGMTPHGKLLIIDGATAVIGSVSLSALSLDFRREVAIVVDDAGCVARLNTLFGPADILDGSRPTHSRRSATR
;
A
#
# COMPACT_ATOMS: atom_id res chain seq x y z
N MET A 1 38.29 -5.70 40.23
CA MET A 1 38.41 -5.04 38.92
C MET A 1 37.01 -5.01 38.31
N PRO A 2 36.37 -3.82 38.21
CA PRO A 2 35.07 -3.74 37.52
C PRO A 2 35.30 -3.80 36.01
N ALA A 3 34.51 -4.63 35.31
CA ALA A 3 34.52 -4.75 33.87
C ALA A 3 34.00 -3.45 33.23
N THR A 4 34.81 -2.83 32.39
CA THR A 4 34.44 -1.68 31.55
C THR A 4 33.41 -2.13 30.52
N GLN A 5 32.16 -1.69 30.67
CA GLN A 5 31.15 -1.81 29.61
C GLN A 5 31.59 -0.92 28.44
N GLY A 6 31.86 -1.54 27.29
CA GLY A 6 32.15 -0.81 26.06
C GLY A 6 30.94 0.00 25.61
N PRO A 7 31.16 1.07 24.81
CA PRO A 7 30.10 1.98 24.38
C PRO A 7 29.03 1.24 23.61
N ALA A 8 27.76 1.40 24.03
CA ALA A 8 26.60 0.85 23.34
C ALA A 8 26.65 1.30 21.86
N ARG A 9 26.70 0.33 20.94
CA ARG A 9 26.63 0.61 19.50
C ARG A 9 25.35 1.40 19.23
N ARG A 10 25.47 2.60 18.70
CA ARG A 10 24.34 3.36 18.15
C ARG A 10 23.62 2.44 17.14
N PRO A 11 22.28 2.32 17.21
CA PRO A 11 21.54 1.56 16.22
C PRO A 11 21.88 2.12 14.83
N ALA A 12 22.19 1.23 13.88
CA ALA A 12 22.47 1.62 12.51
C ALA A 12 21.30 2.45 11.99
N ARG A 13 21.61 3.60 11.38
CA ARG A 13 20.58 4.49 10.81
C ARG A 13 19.82 3.70 9.74
N ARG A 14 18.49 3.61 9.89
CA ARG A 14 17.62 2.94 8.92
C ARG A 14 17.84 3.56 7.54
N PRO A 15 17.92 2.75 6.45
CA PRO A 15 17.93 3.29 5.10
C PRO A 15 16.72 4.20 4.87
N ALA A 16 16.93 5.32 4.17
CA ALA A 16 15.87 6.27 3.90
C ALA A 16 14.81 5.66 2.98
N ASP A 17 13.55 5.86 3.32
CA ASP A 17 12.45 5.58 2.42
C ASP A 17 12.39 6.63 1.31
N ASN A 18 11.83 6.24 0.16
CA ASN A 18 11.46 7.21 -0.85
C ASN A 18 9.96 7.08 -1.15
N VAL A 19 9.21 8.17 -0.90
CA VAL A 19 7.79 8.26 -1.18
C VAL A 19 7.58 9.01 -2.49
N ILE A 20 6.95 8.35 -3.46
CA ILE A 20 6.64 8.88 -4.78
C ILE A 20 5.16 9.27 -4.80
N VAL A 21 4.91 10.58 -4.94
CA VAL A 21 3.58 11.19 -5.04
C VAL A 21 3.31 11.62 -6.48
N ALA A 22 4.31 12.21 -7.14
CA ALA A 22 4.22 12.72 -8.50
C ALA A 22 3.85 11.60 -9.47
N GLN A 23 2.81 11.84 -10.25
CA GLN A 23 2.21 10.84 -11.14
C GLN A 23 3.22 10.30 -12.16
N GLU A 24 3.98 11.17 -12.77
CA GLU A 24 4.96 10.88 -13.80
C GLU A 24 6.13 10.02 -13.31
N GLN A 25 6.41 10.01 -12.01
CA GLN A 25 7.52 9.26 -11.39
C GLN A 25 7.12 7.85 -10.94
N ARG A 26 5.83 7.53 -10.88
CA ARG A 26 5.35 6.26 -10.29
C ARG A 26 5.76 5.05 -11.12
N ARG A 27 5.59 5.14 -12.45
CA ARG A 27 5.99 4.04 -13.35
C ARG A 27 7.49 3.80 -13.28
N ASP A 28 8.28 4.85 -13.35
CA ASP A 28 9.74 4.76 -13.25
C ASP A 28 10.19 4.14 -11.93
N ALA A 29 9.49 4.45 -10.82
CA ALA A 29 9.78 3.83 -9.54
C ALA A 29 9.53 2.32 -9.55
N VAL A 30 8.43 1.88 -10.17
CA VAL A 30 8.12 0.45 -10.36
C VAL A 30 9.18 -0.21 -11.24
N LEU A 31 9.50 0.38 -12.39
CA LEU A 31 10.49 -0.16 -13.32
C LEU A 31 11.90 -0.23 -12.73
N ARG A 32 12.29 0.77 -11.92
CA ARG A 32 13.58 0.74 -11.20
C ARG A 32 13.66 -0.44 -10.22
N VAL A 33 12.59 -0.75 -9.49
CA VAL A 33 12.60 -1.91 -8.58
C VAL A 33 12.64 -3.22 -9.38
N ILE A 34 11.88 -3.34 -10.47
CA ILE A 34 11.92 -4.51 -11.35
C ILE A 34 13.33 -4.70 -11.91
N GLY A 35 13.93 -3.64 -12.48
CA GLY A 35 15.26 -3.66 -13.07
C GLY A 35 16.40 -3.80 -12.07
N ALA A 36 16.17 -3.66 -10.77
CA ALA A 36 17.16 -3.89 -9.72
C ALA A 36 17.39 -5.39 -9.45
N ALA A 37 16.42 -6.26 -9.77
CA ALA A 37 16.53 -7.69 -9.52
C ALA A 37 17.66 -8.35 -10.33
N ARG A 38 18.38 -9.26 -9.69
CA ARG A 38 19.47 -10.05 -10.32
C ARG A 38 19.22 -11.56 -10.22
N GLU A 39 18.58 -12.01 -9.15
CA GLU A 39 18.34 -13.43 -8.87
C GLU A 39 16.84 -13.75 -8.76
N ARG A 40 16.12 -12.98 -7.95
CA ARG A 40 14.71 -13.23 -7.65
C ARG A 40 13.92 -11.94 -7.66
N LEU A 41 12.83 -11.90 -8.39
CA LEU A 41 11.85 -10.81 -8.40
C LEU A 41 10.50 -11.38 -8.00
N ILE A 42 9.92 -10.88 -6.90
CA ILE A 42 8.57 -11.24 -6.47
C ILE A 42 7.61 -10.07 -6.61
N LEU A 43 6.42 -10.36 -7.13
CA LEU A 43 5.35 -9.37 -7.29
C LEU A 43 4.03 -9.88 -6.71
N SER A 44 3.40 -9.02 -5.93
CA SER A 44 2.02 -9.14 -5.49
C SER A 44 1.13 -8.26 -6.35
N VAL A 45 0.24 -8.86 -7.15
CA VAL A 45 -0.51 -8.16 -8.19
C VAL A 45 -2.02 -8.38 -8.06
N PHE A 46 -2.78 -7.28 -8.02
CA PHE A 46 -4.24 -7.35 -8.14
C PHE A 46 -4.72 -7.12 -9.57
N ARG A 47 -4.17 -6.11 -10.26
CA ARG A 47 -4.43 -5.80 -11.68
C ARG A 47 -3.16 -5.29 -12.35
N CYS A 48 -2.91 -5.72 -13.58
CA CYS A 48 -1.81 -5.24 -14.41
C CYS A 48 -2.26 -5.21 -15.87
N ASP A 49 -2.11 -4.07 -16.54
CA ASP A 49 -2.29 -3.89 -17.99
C ASP A 49 -1.36 -2.82 -18.57
N ASP A 50 -0.37 -2.40 -17.79
CA ASP A 50 0.64 -1.46 -18.27
C ASP A 50 1.72 -2.21 -19.05
N LEU A 51 1.89 -1.85 -20.32
CA LEU A 51 2.81 -2.56 -21.20
C LEU A 51 4.27 -2.39 -20.81
N GLU A 52 4.66 -1.21 -20.35
CA GLU A 52 6.05 -0.97 -19.92
C GLU A 52 6.43 -1.83 -18.70
N VAL A 53 5.48 -2.06 -17.79
CA VAL A 53 5.69 -3.00 -16.67
C VAL A 53 5.83 -4.43 -17.18
N ILE A 54 5.00 -4.85 -18.15
CA ILE A 54 5.10 -6.19 -18.75
C ILE A 54 6.42 -6.35 -19.49
N ASP A 55 6.87 -5.34 -20.23
CA ASP A 55 8.16 -5.34 -20.91
C ASP A 55 9.33 -5.43 -19.91
N GLY A 56 9.25 -4.70 -18.80
CA GLY A 56 10.23 -4.79 -17.71
C GLY A 56 10.33 -6.20 -17.10
N LEU A 57 9.20 -6.90 -16.96
CA LEU A 57 9.18 -8.30 -16.51
C LEU A 57 9.79 -9.24 -17.55
N ALA A 58 9.52 -9.02 -18.84
CA ALA A 58 10.15 -9.76 -19.94
C ALA A 58 11.67 -9.57 -19.95
N ASP A 59 12.14 -8.36 -19.69
CA ASP A 59 13.56 -8.05 -19.58
C ASP A 59 14.21 -8.80 -18.42
N ALA A 60 13.60 -8.79 -17.23
CA ALA A 60 14.09 -9.53 -16.08
C ALA A 60 14.22 -11.04 -16.40
N LEU A 61 13.20 -11.64 -17.02
CA LEU A 61 13.20 -13.05 -17.43
C LEU A 61 14.31 -13.35 -18.46
N ARG A 62 14.53 -12.46 -19.45
CA ARG A 62 15.61 -12.60 -20.42
C ARG A 62 16.98 -12.58 -19.75
N HIS A 63 17.15 -11.83 -18.68
CA HIS A 63 18.37 -11.77 -17.87
C HIS A 63 18.45 -12.91 -16.83
N LYS A 64 17.61 -13.96 -16.96
CA LYS A 64 17.59 -15.14 -16.08
C LYS A 64 17.20 -14.85 -14.62
N VAL A 65 16.53 -13.73 -14.35
CA VAL A 65 15.94 -13.46 -13.05
C VAL A 65 14.73 -14.39 -12.87
N ARG A 66 14.62 -15.06 -11.73
CA ARG A 66 13.45 -15.85 -11.36
C ARG A 66 12.32 -14.91 -10.99
N VAL A 67 11.34 -14.74 -11.89
CA VAL A 67 10.17 -13.88 -11.66
C VAL A 67 9.00 -14.72 -11.13
N GLU A 68 8.57 -14.42 -9.92
CA GLU A 68 7.45 -15.07 -9.24
C GLU A 68 6.34 -14.07 -8.96
N ILE A 69 5.12 -14.37 -9.38
CA ILE A 69 4.00 -13.42 -9.31
C ILE A 69 2.82 -14.07 -8.61
N LEU A 70 2.36 -13.47 -7.51
CA LEU A 70 1.13 -13.83 -6.83
C LEU A 70 -0.01 -12.96 -7.32
N ILE A 71 -0.98 -13.57 -7.98
CA ILE A 71 -2.11 -12.88 -8.61
C ILE A 71 -3.41 -13.22 -7.88
N THR A 72 -4.31 -12.22 -7.79
CA THR A 72 -5.67 -12.46 -7.31
C THR A 72 -6.40 -13.50 -8.17
N GLY A 73 -7.13 -14.39 -7.51
CA GLY A 73 -8.01 -15.34 -8.23
C GLY A 73 -9.29 -14.68 -8.78
N ARG A 74 -9.67 -13.51 -8.27
CA ARG A 74 -10.94 -12.84 -8.60
C ARG A 74 -10.79 -11.33 -8.57
N ALA A 75 -11.09 -10.65 -9.68
CA ALA A 75 -11.24 -9.21 -9.75
C ALA A 75 -12.49 -8.86 -10.55
N LYS A 76 -13.49 -8.25 -9.91
CA LYS A 76 -14.77 -7.88 -10.54
C LYS A 76 -14.53 -7.04 -11.82
N GLY A 77 -15.11 -7.47 -12.94
CA GLY A 77 -14.96 -6.82 -14.24
C GLY A 77 -13.59 -7.01 -14.92
N TRP A 78 -12.71 -7.86 -14.36
CA TRP A 78 -11.36 -8.10 -14.89
C TRP A 78 -11.05 -9.56 -15.21
N GLN A 79 -11.99 -10.48 -15.12
CA GLN A 79 -11.72 -11.92 -15.24
C GLN A 79 -11.03 -12.29 -16.55
N GLN A 80 -11.53 -11.83 -17.68
CA GLN A 80 -10.92 -12.10 -18.98
C GLN A 80 -9.51 -11.47 -19.11
N ARG A 81 -9.32 -10.24 -18.60
CA ARG A 81 -8.00 -9.57 -18.61
C ARG A 81 -7.00 -10.31 -17.72
N LEU A 82 -7.44 -10.77 -16.54
CA LEU A 82 -6.58 -11.56 -15.65
C LEU A 82 -6.18 -12.89 -16.31
N GLN A 83 -7.10 -13.53 -17.02
CA GLN A 83 -6.78 -14.77 -17.74
C GLN A 83 -5.77 -14.53 -18.86
N ARG A 84 -5.94 -13.47 -19.65
CA ARG A 84 -4.96 -13.10 -20.70
C ARG A 84 -3.60 -12.75 -20.11
N LEU A 85 -3.57 -11.98 -19.02
CA LEU A 85 -2.35 -11.65 -18.30
C LEU A 85 -1.66 -12.92 -17.79
N TRP A 86 -2.41 -13.86 -17.21
CA TRP A 86 -1.88 -15.14 -16.74
C TRP A 86 -1.18 -15.89 -17.87
N VAL A 87 -1.89 -16.14 -18.98
CA VAL A 87 -1.33 -16.83 -20.14
C VAL A 87 -0.08 -16.14 -20.69
N LEU A 88 -0.11 -14.81 -20.78
CA LEU A 88 1.03 -14.02 -21.25
C LEU A 88 2.25 -14.20 -20.35
N LEU A 89 2.11 -13.98 -19.05
CA LEU A 89 3.23 -14.07 -18.10
C LEU A 89 3.80 -15.50 -18.01
N GLU A 90 2.92 -16.51 -18.04
CA GLU A 90 3.30 -17.93 -18.05
C GLU A 90 4.08 -18.27 -19.34
N SER A 91 3.63 -17.79 -20.49
CA SER A 91 4.33 -18.00 -21.78
C SER A 91 5.70 -17.30 -21.84
N MET A 92 5.90 -16.25 -21.05
CA MET A 92 7.18 -15.56 -20.90
C MET A 92 8.15 -16.30 -19.95
N GLY A 93 7.68 -17.30 -19.21
CA GLY A 93 8.48 -18.09 -18.27
C GLY A 93 8.40 -17.62 -16.81
N ALA A 94 7.47 -16.74 -16.45
CA ALA A 94 7.24 -16.36 -15.06
C ALA A 94 6.56 -17.50 -14.27
N THR A 95 6.92 -17.67 -13.01
CA THR A 95 6.21 -18.57 -12.09
C THR A 95 5.00 -17.87 -11.50
N LEU A 96 3.81 -18.40 -11.74
CA LEU A 96 2.56 -17.77 -11.31
C LEU A 96 1.91 -18.53 -10.16
N HIS A 97 1.51 -17.78 -9.14
CA HIS A 97 0.76 -18.28 -8.00
C HIS A 97 -0.61 -17.61 -7.96
N ARG A 98 -1.62 -18.38 -7.58
CA ARG A 98 -2.96 -17.86 -7.31
C ARG A 98 -3.23 -17.93 -5.82
N TYR A 99 -3.61 -16.80 -5.22
CA TYR A 99 -4.03 -16.79 -3.83
C TYR A 99 -5.27 -17.68 -3.66
N ALA A 100 -5.19 -18.65 -2.78
CA ALA A 100 -6.15 -19.77 -2.70
C ALA A 100 -6.97 -19.78 -1.41
N ASP A 101 -7.13 -18.63 -0.73
CA ASP A 101 -8.02 -18.54 0.42
C ASP A 101 -9.49 -18.47 -0.03
N PRO A 102 -10.39 -19.28 0.56
CA PRO A 102 -11.81 -19.29 0.19
C PRO A 102 -12.57 -18.05 0.67
N VAL A 103 -12.16 -17.44 1.78
CA VAL A 103 -12.84 -16.32 2.45
C VAL A 103 -12.13 -15.00 2.19
N VAL A 104 -10.83 -14.95 2.44
CA VAL A 104 -10.01 -13.75 2.32
C VAL A 104 -9.70 -13.46 0.85
N LYS A 105 -10.03 -12.26 0.40
CA LYS A 105 -9.78 -11.82 -0.98
C LYS A 105 -8.40 -11.17 -1.09
N TYR A 106 -7.65 -11.52 -2.10
CA TYR A 106 -6.32 -10.95 -2.34
C TYR A 106 -6.40 -9.56 -2.96
N HIS A 107 -5.71 -8.58 -2.35
CA HIS A 107 -5.68 -7.21 -2.85
C HIS A 107 -4.35 -6.48 -2.55
N ALA A 108 -3.34 -7.16 -2.03
CA ALA A 108 -2.03 -6.57 -1.74
C ALA A 108 -1.28 -6.15 -3.02
N LYS A 109 -0.38 -5.17 -2.90
CA LYS A 109 0.39 -4.60 -4.01
C LYS A 109 1.78 -4.24 -3.51
N TYR A 110 2.74 -5.12 -3.81
CA TYR A 110 4.15 -4.90 -3.47
C TYR A 110 5.07 -5.64 -4.44
N ILE A 111 6.30 -5.22 -4.50
CA ILE A 111 7.37 -5.82 -5.32
C ILE A 111 8.61 -5.92 -4.44
N VAL A 112 9.37 -7.00 -4.56
CA VAL A 112 10.67 -7.14 -3.90
C VAL A 112 11.67 -7.69 -4.90
N ALA A 113 12.81 -7.01 -5.03
CA ALA A 113 13.94 -7.44 -5.83
C ALA A 113 15.03 -8.00 -4.90
N ASP A 114 15.35 -9.28 -4.99
CA ASP A 114 16.39 -9.96 -4.20
C ASP A 114 16.30 -9.66 -2.69
N GLN A 115 17.38 -9.09 -2.12
CA GLN A 115 17.44 -8.61 -0.74
C GLN A 115 17.09 -7.11 -0.61
N GLY A 116 16.44 -6.53 -1.60
CA GLY A 116 16.02 -5.13 -1.72
C GLY A 116 16.53 -4.49 -3.01
N PRO A 117 15.85 -3.47 -3.47
CA PRO A 117 14.75 -2.72 -2.84
C PRO A 117 13.42 -3.47 -2.80
N ALA A 118 12.54 -3.05 -1.86
CA ALA A 118 11.13 -3.38 -1.87
C ALA A 118 10.29 -2.14 -2.23
N LEU A 119 9.11 -2.39 -2.79
CA LEU A 119 8.11 -1.40 -3.12
C LEU A 119 6.76 -1.81 -2.54
N VAL A 120 6.08 -0.90 -1.83
CA VAL A 120 4.68 -1.04 -1.42
C VAL A 120 3.88 0.08 -2.05
N ALA A 121 2.72 -0.24 -2.63
CA ALA A 121 1.93 0.75 -3.36
C ALA A 121 0.43 0.71 -3.02
N SER A 122 -0.22 1.84 -3.21
CA SER A 122 -1.69 1.91 -3.25
C SER A 122 -2.23 1.60 -4.65
N LEU A 123 -1.44 1.83 -5.69
CA LEU A 123 -1.80 1.68 -7.10
C LEU A 123 -1.85 0.23 -7.57
N ASN A 124 -2.66 -0.03 -8.58
CA ASN A 124 -2.51 -1.22 -9.43
C ASN A 124 -1.49 -0.92 -10.55
N LEU A 125 -0.84 -1.95 -11.08
CA LEU A 125 0.08 -1.83 -12.22
C LEU A 125 -0.70 -1.64 -13.52
N THR A 126 -1.55 -0.60 -13.56
CA THR A 126 -2.41 -0.31 -14.71
C THR A 126 -2.12 1.07 -15.27
N ARG A 127 -2.28 1.22 -16.58
CA ARG A 127 -2.14 2.50 -17.24
C ARG A 127 -2.95 3.60 -16.53
N LYS A 128 -4.20 3.29 -16.13
CA LYS A 128 -5.05 4.23 -15.40
C LYS A 128 -4.41 4.72 -14.10
N CYS A 129 -3.82 3.84 -13.30
CA CYS A 129 -3.20 4.20 -12.03
C CYS A 129 -1.91 5.00 -12.21
N PHE A 130 -1.25 4.85 -13.35
CA PHE A 130 -0.08 5.65 -13.69
C PHE A 130 -0.41 7.02 -14.28
N THR A 131 -1.63 7.24 -14.83
CA THR A 131 -1.95 8.45 -15.60
C THR A 131 -3.10 9.30 -15.08
N SER A 132 -3.99 8.76 -14.24
CA SER A 132 -5.29 9.42 -14.00
C SER A 132 -5.78 9.36 -12.56
N THR A 133 -5.02 8.73 -11.66
CA THR A 133 -5.42 8.59 -10.26
C THR A 133 -4.38 9.18 -9.31
N VAL A 134 -4.85 9.64 -8.15
CA VAL A 134 -3.96 9.97 -7.03
C VAL A 134 -3.63 8.66 -6.33
N ASP A 135 -2.37 8.26 -6.40
CA ASP A 135 -1.83 7.06 -5.79
C ASP A 135 -0.43 7.32 -5.22
N PHE A 136 0.05 6.39 -4.42
CA PHE A 136 1.30 6.51 -3.69
C PHE A 136 2.14 5.26 -3.87
N VAL A 137 3.45 5.46 -3.94
CA VAL A 137 4.44 4.38 -3.98
C VAL A 137 5.51 4.67 -2.93
N VAL A 138 5.86 3.67 -2.14
CA VAL A 138 6.97 3.72 -1.20
C VAL A 138 8.01 2.71 -1.64
N THR A 139 9.25 3.15 -1.85
CA THR A 139 10.39 2.25 -2.03
C THR A 139 11.29 2.31 -0.80
N THR A 140 11.82 1.15 -0.39
CA THR A 140 12.66 1.02 0.80
C THR A 140 13.73 -0.05 0.63
N HIS A 141 14.86 0.14 1.30
CA HIS A 141 15.91 -0.86 1.46
C HIS A 141 15.97 -1.38 2.92
N ASP A 142 14.93 -1.12 3.72
CA ASP A 142 14.85 -1.63 5.09
C ASP A 142 14.81 -3.17 5.06
N PRO A 143 15.83 -3.86 5.59
CA PRO A 143 15.94 -5.31 5.49
C PRO A 143 14.79 -6.05 6.22
N ASP A 144 14.23 -5.47 7.28
CA ASP A 144 13.10 -6.07 8.00
C ASP A 144 11.81 -6.01 7.17
N VAL A 145 11.62 -4.92 6.41
CA VAL A 145 10.50 -4.78 5.47
C VAL A 145 10.67 -5.73 4.30
N VAL A 146 11.86 -5.75 3.68
CA VAL A 146 12.19 -6.63 2.54
C VAL A 146 11.97 -8.10 2.91
N SER A 147 12.59 -8.56 4.02
CA SER A 147 12.45 -9.93 4.53
C SER A 147 11.00 -10.23 4.92
N GLY A 148 10.30 -9.27 5.55
CA GLY A 148 8.89 -9.40 5.93
C GLY A 148 7.99 -9.66 4.73
N LEU A 149 8.13 -8.86 3.66
CA LEU A 149 7.35 -9.00 2.43
C LEU A 149 7.67 -10.31 1.69
N THR A 150 8.94 -10.72 1.67
CA THR A 150 9.34 -12.00 1.06
C THR A 150 8.70 -13.18 1.80
N ARG A 151 8.77 -13.22 3.14
CA ARG A 151 8.13 -14.27 3.93
C ARG A 151 6.61 -14.28 3.80
N LEU A 152 5.99 -13.10 3.70
CA LEU A 152 4.55 -12.96 3.46
C LEU A 152 4.18 -13.56 2.10
N PHE A 153 4.94 -13.22 1.05
CA PHE A 153 4.75 -13.77 -0.29
C PHE A 153 4.83 -15.30 -0.28
N ASP A 154 5.88 -15.85 0.32
CA ASP A 154 6.09 -17.30 0.39
C ASP A 154 4.95 -18.00 1.17
N ALA A 155 4.41 -17.35 2.21
CA ALA A 155 3.27 -17.88 2.97
C ALA A 155 1.96 -17.85 2.15
N ASP A 156 1.71 -16.72 1.46
CA ASP A 156 0.50 -16.50 0.67
C ASP A 156 0.46 -17.38 -0.62
N CYS A 157 1.62 -17.84 -1.09
CA CYS A 157 1.71 -18.78 -2.23
C CYS A 157 1.40 -20.23 -1.86
N ARG A 158 1.37 -20.60 -0.59
CA ARG A 158 1.08 -21.98 -0.14
C ARG A 158 -0.38 -22.37 -0.37
N LYS A 159 -0.62 -23.67 -0.48
CA LYS A 159 -1.98 -24.25 -0.64
C LYS A 159 -2.18 -25.36 0.39
N PRO A 160 -2.98 -25.18 1.45
CA PRO A 160 -3.71 -23.95 1.79
C PRO A 160 -2.76 -22.79 2.13
N VAL A 161 -3.28 -21.56 2.10
CA VAL A 161 -2.54 -20.36 2.50
C VAL A 161 -2.03 -20.54 3.94
N ALA A 162 -0.75 -20.25 4.14
CA ALA A 162 -0.17 -20.39 5.47
C ALA A 162 -0.57 -19.23 6.40
N PRO A 163 -0.57 -19.45 7.71
CA PRO A 163 -0.77 -18.37 8.68
C PRO A 163 0.23 -17.23 8.47
N LEU A 164 -0.15 -16.03 8.93
CA LEU A 164 0.73 -14.86 8.86
C LEU A 164 2.09 -15.17 9.53
N PRO A 165 3.22 -14.92 8.86
CA PRO A 165 4.54 -15.17 9.42
C PRO A 165 4.77 -14.36 10.70
N ARG A 166 5.31 -15.00 11.74
CA ARG A 166 5.64 -14.29 12.99
C ARG A 166 6.83 -13.35 12.80
N GLY A 167 6.87 -12.26 13.57
CA GLY A 167 8.00 -11.32 13.55
C GLY A 167 8.15 -10.57 12.24
N LEU A 168 7.05 -10.21 11.59
CA LEU A 168 7.06 -9.24 10.51
C LEU A 168 7.52 -7.88 11.05
N SER A 169 8.08 -7.07 10.16
CA SER A 169 8.44 -5.69 10.51
C SER A 169 7.24 -4.95 11.09
N ARG A 170 7.43 -4.21 12.19
CA ARG A 170 6.39 -3.36 12.79
C ARG A 170 5.93 -2.24 11.85
N ARG A 171 6.67 -2.02 10.77
CA ARG A 171 6.30 -1.07 9.72
C ARG A 171 5.30 -1.65 8.72
N LEU A 172 5.09 -2.96 8.71
CA LEU A 172 4.11 -3.61 7.84
C LEU A 172 2.79 -3.81 8.59
N ILE A 173 1.72 -3.31 8.01
CA ILE A 173 0.35 -3.59 8.41
C ILE A 173 -0.23 -4.56 7.40
N VAL A 174 -0.60 -5.75 7.86
CA VAL A 174 -1.09 -6.82 6.99
C VAL A 174 -2.54 -7.17 7.35
N GLY A 175 -3.42 -7.03 6.37
CA GLY A 175 -4.82 -7.46 6.51
C GLY A 175 -5.02 -8.94 6.12
N PRO A 176 -6.06 -9.56 6.69
CA PRO A 176 -7.01 -9.00 7.66
C PRO A 176 -6.52 -9.03 9.11
N GLU A 177 -5.42 -9.72 9.42
CA GLU A 177 -5.02 -10.09 10.78
C GLU A 177 -4.75 -8.87 11.67
N ASP A 178 -3.98 -7.89 11.16
CA ASP A 178 -3.52 -6.76 11.97
C ASP A 178 -4.14 -5.42 11.56
N ALA A 179 -4.74 -5.33 10.37
CA ALA A 179 -5.15 -4.04 9.80
C ALA A 179 -6.09 -3.27 10.72
N ARG A 180 -7.18 -3.89 11.16
CA ARG A 180 -8.18 -3.22 12.01
C ARG A 180 -7.57 -2.69 13.30
N SER A 181 -6.82 -3.52 14.02
CA SER A 181 -6.24 -3.16 15.31
C SER A 181 -5.20 -2.04 15.16
N GLN A 182 -4.33 -2.12 14.17
CA GLN A 182 -3.29 -1.13 13.96
C GLN A 182 -3.84 0.22 13.48
N PHE A 183 -4.79 0.24 12.52
CA PHE A 183 -5.43 1.50 12.11
C PHE A 183 -6.24 2.12 13.25
N THR A 184 -6.94 1.30 14.05
CA THR A 184 -7.64 1.79 15.25
C THR A 184 -6.66 2.45 16.23
N ALA A 185 -5.56 1.78 16.56
CA ALA A 185 -4.55 2.31 17.48
C ALA A 185 -3.92 3.63 16.97
N LEU A 186 -3.63 3.73 15.67
CA LEU A 186 -3.11 4.96 15.06
C LEU A 186 -4.11 6.12 15.18
N ILE A 187 -5.38 5.89 14.87
CA ILE A 187 -6.44 6.90 14.97
C ILE A 187 -6.64 7.32 16.43
N GLU A 188 -6.70 6.37 17.35
CA GLU A 188 -6.85 6.64 18.78
C GLU A 188 -5.64 7.36 19.38
N GLY A 189 -4.44 7.10 18.86
CA GLY A 189 -3.21 7.76 19.27
C GLY A 189 -3.07 9.21 18.80
N ALA A 190 -3.84 9.64 17.79
CA ALA A 190 -3.75 10.99 17.23
C ALA A 190 -4.09 12.08 18.27
N ARG A 191 -3.28 13.15 18.31
CA ARG A 191 -3.40 14.26 19.26
C ARG A 191 -3.62 15.62 18.62
N ARG A 192 -3.18 15.81 17.37
CA ARG A 192 -3.23 17.10 16.67
C ARG A 192 -4.02 16.99 15.36
N SER A 193 -3.70 16.02 14.52
CA SER A 193 -4.33 15.92 13.21
C SER A 193 -4.41 14.49 12.70
N ILE A 194 -5.46 14.21 11.93
CA ILE A 194 -5.65 13.00 11.14
C ILE A 194 -5.96 13.43 9.71
N ARG A 195 -5.11 13.09 8.75
CA ARG A 195 -5.31 13.41 7.34
C ARG A 195 -5.43 12.13 6.53
N LEU A 196 -6.46 12.04 5.72
CA LEU A 196 -6.84 10.84 4.99
C LEU A 196 -7.05 11.12 3.50
N ILE A 197 -6.45 10.30 2.65
CA ILE A 197 -6.88 10.09 1.27
C ILE A 197 -7.30 8.63 1.17
N ASP A 198 -8.58 8.37 1.07
CA ASP A 198 -9.14 7.04 0.90
C ASP A 198 -10.54 7.14 0.28
N PRO A 199 -10.78 6.54 -0.89
CA PRO A 199 -12.08 6.59 -1.56
C PRO A 199 -13.19 5.83 -0.83
N ASP A 200 -12.88 4.98 0.17
CA ASP A 200 -13.83 4.03 0.79
C ASP A 200 -13.69 3.99 2.32
N VAL A 201 -13.86 5.14 2.99
CA VAL A 201 -13.94 5.24 4.45
C VAL A 201 -15.38 4.97 4.87
N THR A 202 -15.74 3.69 5.01
CA THR A 202 -17.12 3.24 5.23
C THR A 202 -17.31 2.33 6.44
N ASP A 203 -16.23 1.93 7.13
CA ASP A 203 -16.32 1.15 8.35
C ASP A 203 -16.97 1.97 9.47
N PRO A 204 -18.12 1.55 10.05
CA PRO A 204 -18.84 2.36 11.03
C PRO A 204 -18.03 2.65 12.31
N ALA A 205 -17.20 1.69 12.74
CA ALA A 205 -16.38 1.86 13.94
C ALA A 205 -15.24 2.85 13.71
N ILE A 206 -14.60 2.82 12.54
CA ILE A 206 -13.57 3.80 12.16
C ILE A 206 -14.20 5.20 12.00
N VAL A 207 -15.34 5.31 11.31
CA VAL A 207 -16.06 6.60 11.15
C VAL A 207 -16.44 7.19 12.49
N ALA A 208 -16.94 6.38 13.44
CA ALA A 208 -17.27 6.84 14.79
C ALA A 208 -16.03 7.38 15.53
N ARG A 209 -14.87 6.70 15.41
CA ARG A 209 -13.60 7.15 16.01
C ARG A 209 -13.11 8.46 15.41
N LEU A 210 -13.15 8.60 14.10
CA LEU A 210 -12.76 9.85 13.42
C LEU A 210 -13.63 11.02 13.89
N LYS A 211 -14.95 10.83 13.99
CA LYS A 211 -15.88 11.83 14.54
C LYS A 211 -15.57 12.18 15.99
N ALA A 212 -15.32 11.17 16.83
CA ALA A 212 -14.96 11.39 18.25
C ALA A 212 -13.64 12.17 18.38
N LYS A 213 -12.65 11.89 17.55
CA LYS A 213 -11.39 12.65 17.49
C LYS A 213 -11.63 14.11 17.08
N GLY A 214 -12.44 14.36 16.06
CA GLY A 214 -12.82 15.71 15.66
C GLY A 214 -13.53 16.47 16.79
N ALA A 215 -14.48 15.83 17.48
CA ALA A 215 -15.17 16.41 18.64
C ALA A 215 -14.22 16.69 19.83
N ALA A 216 -13.12 15.94 19.94
CA ALA A 216 -12.07 16.16 20.94
C ALA A 216 -11.02 17.20 20.53
N GLY A 217 -11.22 17.91 19.41
CA GLY A 217 -10.33 18.99 18.94
C GLY A 217 -9.17 18.53 18.06
N VAL A 218 -9.13 17.27 17.62
CA VAL A 218 -8.17 16.81 16.61
C VAL A 218 -8.63 17.26 15.22
N GLU A 219 -7.76 17.91 14.46
CA GLU A 219 -8.04 18.29 13.06
C GLU A 219 -8.20 17.02 12.21
N VAL A 220 -9.37 16.79 11.62
CA VAL A 220 -9.64 15.63 10.75
C VAL A 220 -9.91 16.11 9.34
N SER A 221 -9.07 15.70 8.38
CA SER A 221 -9.21 16.00 6.95
C SER A 221 -9.40 14.70 6.16
N LEU A 222 -10.43 14.64 5.30
CA LEU A 222 -10.72 13.47 4.46
C LEU A 222 -10.95 13.87 3.01
N LEU A 223 -10.07 13.40 2.13
CA LEU A 223 -10.18 13.47 0.68
C LEU A 223 -10.62 12.11 0.12
N SER A 224 -11.93 11.87 0.06
CA SER A 224 -12.49 10.58 -0.39
C SER A 224 -13.08 10.63 -1.79
N ARG A 225 -13.48 11.82 -2.26
CA ARG A 225 -14.19 12.02 -3.52
C ARG A 225 -13.79 13.35 -4.14
N GLY A 226 -14.14 13.52 -5.42
CA GLY A 226 -13.87 14.73 -6.17
C GLY A 226 -12.64 14.59 -7.05
N ASN A 227 -12.09 15.75 -7.41
CA ASN A 227 -10.91 15.86 -8.27
C ASN A 227 -9.78 16.48 -7.46
N LEU A 228 -8.71 15.73 -7.24
CA LEU A 228 -7.53 16.24 -6.59
C LEU A 228 -6.46 16.50 -7.66
N HIS A 229 -6.23 17.79 -7.97
CA HIS A 229 -5.30 18.21 -9.01
C HIS A 229 -5.54 17.56 -10.39
N GLY A 230 -6.79 17.47 -10.82
CA GLY A 230 -7.15 16.86 -12.11
C GLY A 230 -7.26 15.32 -12.09
N MET A 231 -7.00 14.67 -10.97
CA MET A 231 -6.98 13.21 -10.83
C MET A 231 -8.04 12.68 -9.87
N THR A 232 -8.46 11.44 -10.08
CA THR A 232 -9.42 10.75 -9.19
C THR A 232 -8.70 10.18 -7.97
N PRO A 233 -9.13 10.46 -6.73
CA PRO A 233 -8.61 9.77 -5.54
C PRO A 233 -8.80 8.26 -5.67
N HIS A 234 -7.70 7.51 -5.52
CA HIS A 234 -7.69 6.05 -5.55
C HIS A 234 -6.78 5.48 -4.46
N GLY A 235 -5.70 6.17 -4.19
CA GLY A 235 -4.70 5.82 -3.19
C GLY A 235 -5.26 5.78 -1.77
N LYS A 236 -4.54 5.12 -0.88
CA LYS A 236 -4.83 5.04 0.54
C LYS A 236 -3.63 5.60 1.29
N LEU A 237 -3.88 6.71 1.95
CA LEU A 237 -2.93 7.44 2.76
C LEU A 237 -3.61 7.85 4.07
N LEU A 238 -2.99 7.53 5.20
CA LEU A 238 -3.32 8.05 6.51
C LEU A 238 -2.10 8.78 7.05
N ILE A 239 -2.25 10.03 7.51
CA ILE A 239 -1.20 10.76 8.20
C ILE A 239 -1.69 11.11 9.59
N ILE A 240 -0.91 10.77 10.60
CA ILE A 240 -1.17 11.06 12.01
C ILE A 240 -0.20 12.13 12.50
N ASP A 241 -0.74 13.20 13.06
CA ASP A 241 -0.04 14.31 13.71
C ASP A 241 1.06 14.96 12.85
N GLY A 242 1.01 14.78 11.54
CA GLY A 242 2.05 15.22 10.60
C GLY A 242 3.41 14.54 10.78
N ALA A 243 3.47 13.43 11.51
CA ALA A 243 4.70 12.74 11.88
C ALA A 243 4.77 11.28 11.39
N THR A 244 3.63 10.61 11.21
CA THR A 244 3.57 9.21 10.77
C THR A 244 2.60 9.11 9.61
N ALA A 245 3.02 8.49 8.51
CA ALA A 245 2.18 8.18 7.38
C ALA A 245 2.03 6.66 7.20
N VAL A 246 0.85 6.22 6.76
CA VAL A 246 0.58 4.83 6.36
C VAL A 246 0.12 4.83 4.91
N ILE A 247 0.80 4.06 4.08
CA ILE A 247 0.58 3.98 2.64
C ILE A 247 0.45 2.53 2.22
N GLY A 248 -0.54 2.21 1.40
CA GLY A 248 -0.67 0.85 0.86
C GLY A 248 -2.01 0.58 0.21
N SER A 249 -2.43 -0.67 0.26
CA SER A 249 -3.68 -1.10 -0.35
C SER A 249 -4.87 -1.08 0.62
N VAL A 250 -4.62 -1.00 1.93
CA VAL A 250 -5.66 -1.08 2.98
C VAL A 250 -6.55 0.16 2.94
N SER A 251 -7.85 -0.06 2.79
CA SER A 251 -8.90 0.97 2.88
C SER A 251 -9.64 0.87 4.22
N LEU A 252 -10.19 1.98 4.69
CA LEU A 252 -10.92 2.04 5.96
C LEU A 252 -12.38 1.59 5.80
N SER A 253 -12.59 0.45 5.13
CA SER A 253 -13.87 -0.24 5.00
C SER A 253 -13.82 -1.61 5.66
N ALA A 254 -14.94 -2.11 6.18
CA ALA A 254 -15.02 -3.41 6.85
C ALA A 254 -14.50 -4.55 5.94
N LEU A 255 -14.82 -4.49 4.65
CA LEU A 255 -14.34 -5.48 3.69
C LEU A 255 -12.80 -5.49 3.58
N SER A 256 -12.16 -4.32 3.59
CA SER A 256 -10.71 -4.20 3.50
C SER A 256 -10.04 -4.62 4.82
N LEU A 257 -10.58 -4.16 5.94
CA LEU A 257 -9.99 -4.39 7.25
C LEU A 257 -10.09 -5.85 7.71
N ASP A 258 -11.18 -6.56 7.36
CA ASP A 258 -11.49 -7.87 7.95
C ASP A 258 -11.48 -9.04 6.96
N PHE A 259 -11.53 -8.78 5.64
CA PHE A 259 -11.75 -9.83 4.63
C PHE A 259 -10.83 -9.76 3.43
N ARG A 260 -9.75 -8.94 3.51
CA ARG A 260 -8.78 -8.85 2.42
C ARG A 260 -7.35 -9.04 2.89
N ARG A 261 -6.59 -9.83 2.14
CA ARG A 261 -5.14 -9.83 2.20
C ARG A 261 -4.64 -8.55 1.55
N GLU A 262 -4.26 -7.60 2.38
CA GLU A 262 -3.77 -6.28 2.00
C GLU A 262 -2.46 -5.95 2.74
N VAL A 263 -1.71 -5.01 2.21
CA VAL A 263 -0.45 -4.57 2.82
C VAL A 263 -0.39 -3.05 2.80
N ALA A 264 -0.01 -2.48 3.93
CA ALA A 264 0.40 -1.09 4.03
C ALA A 264 1.75 -0.98 4.76
N ILE A 265 2.45 0.11 4.53
CA ILE A 265 3.74 0.42 5.16
C ILE A 265 3.64 1.71 5.96
N VAL A 266 4.21 1.69 7.17
CA VAL A 266 4.36 2.87 8.02
C VAL A 266 5.64 3.60 7.64
N VAL A 267 5.53 4.89 7.40
CA VAL A 267 6.62 5.82 7.05
C VAL A 267 6.69 6.89 8.12
N ASP A 268 7.83 7.03 8.77
CA ASP A 268 8.14 8.01 9.82
C ASP A 268 9.31 8.95 9.46
N ASP A 269 9.79 8.88 8.22
CA ASP A 269 10.78 9.85 7.70
C ASP A 269 10.13 11.23 7.56
N ALA A 270 10.67 12.20 8.28
CA ALA A 270 10.10 13.55 8.35
C ALA A 270 10.00 14.23 6.97
N GLY A 271 10.98 14.02 6.09
CA GLY A 271 10.98 14.60 4.74
C GLY A 271 9.89 13.96 3.86
N CYS A 272 9.70 12.65 3.97
CA CYS A 272 8.64 11.93 3.27
C CYS A 272 7.25 12.37 3.77
N VAL A 273 7.06 12.43 5.09
CA VAL A 273 5.79 12.85 5.68
C VAL A 273 5.46 14.31 5.36
N ALA A 274 6.45 15.21 5.40
CA ALA A 274 6.26 16.61 5.02
C ALA A 274 5.75 16.75 3.58
N ARG A 275 6.34 16.03 2.62
CA ARG A 275 5.85 16.01 1.22
C ARG A 275 4.42 15.51 1.10
N LEU A 276 4.04 14.48 1.85
CA LEU A 276 2.65 13.97 1.84
C LEU A 276 1.67 14.98 2.43
N ASN A 277 2.08 15.74 3.44
CA ASN A 277 1.26 16.79 4.03
C ASN A 277 0.90 17.92 3.05
N THR A 278 1.72 18.19 2.04
CA THR A 278 1.43 19.21 1.02
C THR A 278 0.22 18.90 0.14
N LEU A 279 -0.28 17.66 0.18
CA LEU A 279 -1.49 17.25 -0.55
C LEU A 279 -2.77 17.82 0.07
N PHE A 280 -2.71 18.30 1.31
CA PHE A 280 -3.86 18.80 2.06
C PHE A 280 -3.77 20.32 2.19
N GLY A 281 -4.82 21.02 1.72
CA GLY A 281 -4.97 22.46 1.89
C GLY A 281 -5.82 22.83 3.10
N PRO A 282 -5.90 24.12 3.44
CA PRO A 282 -6.76 24.62 4.53
C PRO A 282 -8.26 24.33 4.32
N ALA A 283 -8.68 24.15 3.06
CA ALA A 283 -10.08 23.88 2.70
C ALA A 283 -10.51 22.41 2.91
N ASP A 284 -9.58 21.50 3.20
CA ASP A 284 -9.83 20.06 3.32
C ASP A 284 -10.21 19.62 4.74
N ILE A 285 -10.29 20.57 5.68
CA ILE A 285 -10.66 20.30 7.07
C ILE A 285 -12.17 20.00 7.12
N LEU A 286 -12.53 18.86 7.66
CA LEU A 286 -13.92 18.52 7.97
C LEU A 286 -14.40 19.43 9.11
N ASP A 287 -15.15 20.47 8.76
CA ASP A 287 -15.89 21.27 9.75
C ASP A 287 -17.01 20.37 10.32
N GLY A 288 -16.92 20.06 11.61
CA GLY A 288 -17.89 19.21 12.32
C GLY A 288 -19.33 19.76 12.34
N SER A 289 -19.57 20.94 11.75
CA SER A 289 -20.84 21.62 11.69
C SER A 289 -21.63 21.42 10.38
N ARG A 290 -21.05 20.81 9.33
CA ARG A 290 -21.76 20.64 8.06
C ARG A 290 -22.28 19.20 7.87
N PRO A 291 -23.60 18.97 7.89
CA PRO A 291 -24.18 17.69 7.49
C PRO A 291 -23.92 17.48 5.99
N THR A 292 -23.40 16.29 5.62
CA THR A 292 -23.23 15.87 4.23
C THR A 292 -24.59 15.67 3.56
N HIS A 293 -25.24 16.75 3.10
CA HIS A 293 -26.42 16.65 2.27
C HIS A 293 -26.00 16.30 0.84
N SER A 294 -26.18 15.03 0.49
CA SER A 294 -26.27 14.56 -0.89
C SER A 294 -27.47 15.26 -1.57
N ARG A 295 -27.21 16.32 -2.33
CA ARG A 295 -28.19 16.77 -3.34
C ARG A 295 -28.19 15.77 -4.47
N ARG A 296 -29.18 14.87 -4.49
CA ARG A 296 -29.62 14.22 -5.73
C ARG A 296 -30.20 15.31 -6.62
N SER A 297 -29.50 15.70 -7.67
CA SER A 297 -30.10 16.46 -8.76
C SER A 297 -30.99 15.49 -9.56
N ALA A 298 -32.29 15.56 -9.32
CA ALA A 298 -33.27 15.11 -10.27
C ALA A 298 -33.29 16.13 -11.42
N THR A 299 -32.94 15.70 -12.60
CA THR A 299 -33.32 16.40 -13.85
C THR A 299 -34.07 15.40 -14.73
N ARG A 300 -35.16 15.90 -15.21
CA ARG A 300 -36.18 15.25 -16.05
C ARG A 300 -35.61 14.80 -17.39
#